data_acae4f814a7e35fb5e6facbac4923c90
#
_entry.id   acae4f814a7e35fb5e6facbac4923c90
#
_cell.length_a   1.000
_cell.length_b   1.000
_cell.length_c   1.000
_cell.angle_alpha   90.00
_cell.angle_beta   90.00
_cell.angle_gamma   90.00
#
_symmetry.space_group_name_H-M   'P 1'
#
loop_
_entity.id
_entity.type
_entity.pdbx_description
1 polymer ?
#
loop_
_entity_poly.entity_id
_entity_poly.type
_entity_poly.pdbx_seq_one_letter_code
_entity_poly.pdbx_strand_id
1 'polypeptide(L)'
;MSHEKVNVQQEQESPNLPIKLDVTARLIEPKGNLVGFASVCINDSFVIHDFKILQSEKGLFVAMPSKPDKSSNTGYRDTARPVTADFRKQLTEAVATAFHAEVEKLQARVAAIAPTQKQSIPEQIAEGKKQAELENANRPNPEVGDKDRGR
;
A
#
# COMPACT_ATOMS: atom_id res chain seq x y z
N MET A 1 7.55 41.19 36.35
CA MET A 1 6.55 41.42 35.34
C MET A 1 6.84 40.75 34.03
N SER A 2 8.07 40.75 33.58
CA SER A 2 8.44 40.08 32.33
C SER A 2 8.65 38.60 32.51
N HIS A 3 8.69 38.12 33.73
CA HIS A 3 8.97 36.73 34.01
C HIS A 3 7.85 35.79 33.53
N GLU A 4 6.65 36.30 33.45
CA GLU A 4 5.53 35.52 32.97
C GLU A 4 5.70 35.07 31.53
N LYS A 5 6.28 35.94 30.73
CA LYS A 5 6.50 35.63 29.31
C LYS A 5 7.53 34.53 29.10
N VAL A 6 8.52 34.51 29.95
CA VAL A 6 9.57 33.50 29.88
C VAL A 6 9.01 32.14 30.21
N ASN A 7 8.11 32.05 31.16
CA ASN A 7 7.52 30.80 31.54
C ASN A 7 6.68 30.20 30.44
N VAL A 8 5.97 31.01 29.71
CA VAL A 8 5.15 30.54 28.57
C VAL A 8 6.04 29.94 27.50
N GLN A 9 7.19 30.55 27.26
CA GLN A 9 8.12 30.03 26.29
C GLN A 9 8.73 28.70 26.69
N GLN A 10 9.00 28.58 27.99
CA GLN A 10 9.54 27.31 28.49
C GLN A 10 8.52 26.19 28.43
N GLU A 11 7.26 26.52 28.60
CA GLU A 11 6.21 25.53 28.46
C GLU A 11 6.10 25.00 27.05
N GLN A 12 6.44 25.84 26.08
CA GLN A 12 6.44 25.39 24.70
C GLN A 12 7.56 24.43 24.39
N GLU A 13 8.64 24.50 25.12
CA GLU A 13 9.74 23.59 24.93
C GLU A 13 9.55 22.28 25.71
N SER A 14 8.83 22.36 26.80
CA SER A 14 8.65 21.18 27.64
C SER A 14 7.91 20.03 26.98
N PRO A 15 6.99 20.25 26.03
CA PRO A 15 6.38 19.10 25.33
C PRO A 15 7.23 18.51 24.23
N ASN A 16 8.52 18.56 24.36
CA ASN A 16 9.40 17.80 23.49
C ASN A 16 9.34 16.30 23.78
N LEU A 17 8.25 15.85 24.35
CA LEU A 17 7.98 14.42 24.45
C LEU A 17 7.85 13.87 23.04
N PRO A 18 8.62 12.83 22.71
CA PRO A 18 8.50 12.24 21.39
C PRO A 18 7.10 11.73 21.18
N ILE A 19 6.45 12.25 20.15
CA ILE A 19 5.14 11.78 19.77
C ILE A 19 5.32 10.54 18.92
N LYS A 20 4.78 9.44 19.40
CA LYS A 20 4.82 8.20 18.65
C LYS A 20 3.69 8.21 17.62
N LEU A 21 4.06 8.01 16.37
CA LEU A 21 3.10 7.91 15.28
C LEU A 21 3.13 6.50 14.71
N ASP A 22 1.99 5.85 14.74
CA ASP A 22 1.79 4.56 14.13
C ASP A 22 0.84 4.75 12.95
N VAL A 23 1.30 4.46 11.75
CA VAL A 23 0.53 4.73 10.55
C VAL A 23 0.18 3.42 9.86
N THR A 24 -1.08 3.27 9.56
CA THR A 24 -1.58 2.18 8.74
C THR A 24 -2.00 2.76 7.40
N ALA A 25 -1.28 2.41 6.34
CA ALA A 25 -1.61 2.84 4.99
C ALA A 25 -2.39 1.75 4.29
N ARG A 26 -3.31 2.15 3.43
CA ARG A 26 -4.10 1.25 2.61
C ARG A 26 -4.06 1.74 1.17
N LEU A 27 -3.59 0.89 0.28
CA LEU A 27 -3.54 1.19 -1.14
C LEU A 27 -4.93 1.01 -1.75
N ILE A 28 -5.25 1.88 -2.70
CA ILE A 28 -6.48 1.78 -3.49
C ILE A 28 -6.11 1.82 -4.97
N GLU A 29 -7.06 1.50 -5.81
CA GLU A 29 -6.89 1.76 -7.24
C GLU A 29 -6.76 3.26 -7.45
N PRO A 30 -5.73 3.71 -8.17
CA PRO A 30 -5.52 5.13 -8.37
C PRO A 30 -6.72 5.81 -9.02
N LYS A 31 -7.17 6.88 -8.39
CA LYS A 31 -8.22 7.73 -8.95
C LYS A 31 -7.63 9.13 -9.11
N GLY A 32 -7.18 9.44 -10.32
CA GLY A 32 -6.41 10.65 -10.55
C GLY A 32 -5.11 10.58 -9.75
N ASN A 33 -4.91 11.54 -8.87
CA ASN A 33 -3.72 11.59 -8.03
C ASN A 33 -3.86 10.80 -6.72
N LEU A 34 -5.07 10.39 -6.38
CA LEU A 34 -5.33 9.66 -5.13
C LEU A 34 -4.88 8.22 -5.27
N VAL A 35 -3.97 7.79 -4.43
CA VAL A 35 -3.38 6.45 -4.49
C VAL A 35 -3.61 5.61 -3.24
N GLY A 36 -4.08 6.23 -2.16
CA GLY A 36 -4.35 5.49 -0.94
C GLY A 36 -4.92 6.34 0.16
N PHE A 37 -5.21 5.69 1.27
CA PHE A 37 -5.65 6.31 2.51
C PHE A 37 -4.76 5.85 3.63
N ALA A 38 -4.68 6.67 4.67
CA ALA A 38 -3.93 6.32 5.86
C ALA A 38 -4.74 6.63 7.12
N SER A 39 -4.46 5.84 8.15
CA SER A 39 -4.93 6.09 9.50
C SER A 39 -3.71 6.28 10.37
N VAL A 40 -3.75 7.26 11.23
CA VAL A 40 -2.63 7.60 12.09
C VAL A 40 -3.03 7.43 13.55
N CYS A 41 -2.30 6.61 14.26
CA CYS A 41 -2.46 6.43 15.69
C CYS A 41 -1.38 7.23 16.41
N ILE A 42 -1.80 8.06 17.36
CA ILE A 42 -0.90 8.92 18.10
C ILE A 42 -0.77 8.38 19.52
N ASN A 43 0.47 8.06 19.91
CA ASN A 43 0.80 7.57 21.26
C ASN A 43 -0.06 6.37 21.71
N ASP A 44 -0.45 5.52 20.77
CA ASP A 44 -1.30 4.34 21.03
C ASP A 44 -2.63 4.70 21.73
N SER A 45 -3.02 5.96 21.66
CA SER A 45 -4.17 6.46 22.40
C SER A 45 -5.23 7.14 21.55
N PHE A 46 -4.86 7.63 20.38
CA PHE A 46 -5.77 8.41 19.56
C PHE A 46 -5.57 8.09 18.09
N VAL A 47 -6.65 7.73 17.40
CA VAL A 47 -6.58 7.38 15.98
C VAL A 47 -7.35 8.40 15.14
N ILE A 48 -6.72 8.86 14.09
CA ILE A 48 -7.34 9.73 13.09
C ILE A 48 -7.37 8.98 11.77
N HIS A 49 -8.54 8.89 11.18
CA HIS A 49 -8.73 8.21 9.89
C HIS A 49 -8.81 9.21 8.74
N ASP A 50 -8.82 8.67 7.54
CA ASP A 50 -9.16 9.40 6.30
C ASP A 50 -8.11 10.42 5.83
N PHE A 51 -6.85 10.19 6.19
CA PHE A 51 -5.77 10.89 5.49
C PHE A 51 -5.70 10.38 4.07
N LYS A 52 -5.65 11.29 3.11
CA LYS A 52 -5.54 10.93 1.70
C LYS A 52 -4.09 10.97 1.27
N ILE A 53 -3.67 9.94 0.58
CA ILE A 53 -2.32 9.89 0.01
C ILE A 53 -2.44 10.18 -1.47
N LEU A 54 -1.83 11.29 -1.87
CA LEU A 54 -1.86 11.77 -3.25
C LEU A 54 -0.47 11.66 -3.83
N GLN A 55 -0.39 11.28 -5.08
CA GLN A 55 0.87 11.27 -5.80
C GLN A 55 0.88 12.38 -6.83
N SER A 56 1.92 13.20 -6.80
CA SER A 56 2.12 14.26 -7.75
C SER A 56 3.48 14.10 -8.42
N GLU A 57 3.77 14.94 -9.39
CA GLU A 57 5.06 14.94 -10.05
C GLU A 57 6.20 15.22 -9.09
N LYS A 58 5.91 15.91 -8.00
CA LYS A 58 6.91 16.24 -6.98
C LYS A 58 7.06 15.16 -5.90
N GLY A 59 6.26 14.11 -5.94
CA GLY A 59 6.29 13.02 -4.99
C GLY A 59 4.97 12.82 -4.26
N LEU A 60 5.02 12.17 -3.12
CA LEU A 60 3.83 11.89 -2.33
C LEU A 60 3.41 13.12 -1.53
N PHE A 61 2.13 13.36 -1.51
CA PHE A 61 1.52 14.42 -0.73
C PHE A 61 0.44 13.82 0.17
N VAL A 62 0.44 14.23 1.42
CA VAL A 62 -0.55 13.76 2.40
C VAL A 62 -1.55 14.87 2.65
N ALA A 63 -2.80 14.61 2.29
CA ALA A 63 -3.88 15.55 2.54
C ALA A 63 -4.56 15.21 3.85
N MET A 64 -4.84 16.23 4.63
CA MET A 64 -5.50 16.07 5.92
C MET A 64 -6.94 15.64 5.74
N PRO A 65 -7.50 14.93 6.72
CA PRO A 65 -8.92 14.57 6.68
C PRO A 65 -9.77 15.84 6.66
N SER A 66 -10.71 15.90 5.76
CA SER A 66 -11.58 17.06 5.61
C SER A 66 -13.00 16.63 5.31
N LYS A 67 -13.91 17.54 5.53
CA LYS A 67 -15.33 17.34 5.22
C LYS A 67 -15.84 18.51 4.40
N PRO A 68 -16.89 18.31 3.62
CA PRO A 68 -17.50 19.42 2.88
C PRO A 68 -18.05 20.47 3.84
N ASP A 69 -17.76 21.73 3.54
CA ASP A 69 -18.23 22.86 4.35
C ASP A 69 -18.52 24.05 3.43
N LYS A 70 -19.79 24.38 3.30
CA LYS A 70 -20.23 25.46 2.41
C LYS A 70 -19.76 26.83 2.89
N SER A 71 -19.43 26.97 4.17
CA SER A 71 -18.95 28.23 4.74
C SER A 71 -17.46 28.46 4.49
N SER A 72 -16.75 27.44 4.03
CA SER A 72 -15.33 27.54 3.73
C SER A 72 -15.12 28.08 2.33
N ASN A 73 -14.07 28.88 2.15
CA ASN A 73 -13.70 29.40 0.84
C ASN A 73 -13.35 28.31 -0.17
N THR A 74 -12.83 27.18 0.31
CA THR A 74 -12.43 26.07 -0.54
C THR A 74 -13.52 25.02 -0.71
N GLY A 75 -14.65 25.16 -0.01
CA GLY A 75 -15.70 24.16 0.00
C GLY A 75 -15.46 23.00 0.94
N TYR A 76 -14.32 22.97 1.62
CA TYR A 76 -13.94 21.90 2.54
C TYR A 76 -13.31 22.48 3.80
N ARG A 77 -13.41 21.74 4.87
CA ARG A 77 -12.83 22.12 6.15
C ARG A 77 -12.10 20.91 6.71
N ASP A 78 -10.87 21.12 7.11
CA ASP A 78 -10.08 20.08 7.74
C ASP A 78 -10.70 19.68 9.07
N THR A 79 -10.88 18.38 9.26
CA THR A 79 -11.39 17.84 10.53
C THR A 79 -10.25 17.55 11.50
N ALA A 80 -9.04 17.35 10.98
CA ALA A 80 -7.85 17.18 11.79
C ALA A 80 -6.67 17.77 11.00
N ARG A 81 -5.80 18.47 11.69
CA ARG A 81 -4.61 19.03 11.08
C ARG A 81 -3.53 19.22 12.13
N PRO A 82 -2.27 19.11 11.75
CA PRO A 82 -1.18 19.46 12.64
C PRO A 82 -1.13 20.98 12.84
N VAL A 83 -0.76 21.40 14.01
CA VAL A 83 -0.68 22.81 14.34
C VAL A 83 0.73 23.36 14.13
N THR A 84 1.73 22.50 14.24
CA THR A 84 3.13 22.88 14.06
C THR A 84 3.68 22.33 12.77
N ALA A 85 4.64 23.05 12.20
CA ALA A 85 5.31 22.60 10.97
C ALA A 85 6.12 21.34 11.21
N ASP A 86 6.76 21.22 12.36
CA ASP A 86 7.57 20.05 12.69
C ASP A 86 6.72 18.80 12.78
N PHE A 87 5.58 18.87 13.42
CA PHE A 87 4.67 17.74 13.51
C PHE A 87 4.10 17.38 12.14
N ARG A 88 3.80 18.38 11.33
CA ARG A 88 3.32 18.14 9.96
C ARG A 88 4.34 17.38 9.15
N LYS A 89 5.60 17.75 9.26
CA LYS A 89 6.70 17.07 8.58
C LYS A 89 6.81 15.63 9.06
N GLN A 90 6.83 15.44 10.38
CA GLN A 90 6.90 14.12 10.98
C GLN A 90 5.73 13.22 10.53
N LEU A 91 4.53 13.79 10.51
CA LEU A 91 3.34 13.08 10.07
C LEU A 91 3.43 12.68 8.61
N THR A 92 3.84 13.61 7.75
CA THR A 92 3.98 13.36 6.32
C THR A 92 5.01 12.27 6.05
N GLU A 93 6.14 12.33 6.74
CA GLU A 93 7.18 11.32 6.61
C GLU A 93 6.70 9.94 7.10
N ALA A 94 5.99 9.90 8.20
CA ALA A 94 5.46 8.66 8.73
C ALA A 94 4.45 8.03 7.78
N VAL A 95 3.57 8.82 7.20
CA VAL A 95 2.58 8.34 6.23
C VAL A 95 3.29 7.86 4.96
N ALA A 96 4.27 8.62 4.46
CA ALA A 96 5.02 8.23 3.28
C ALA A 96 5.76 6.90 3.50
N THR A 97 6.40 6.75 4.66
CA THR A 97 7.10 5.51 5.01
C THR A 97 6.15 4.33 5.04
N ALA A 98 4.98 4.49 5.68
CA ALA A 98 3.97 3.44 5.75
C ALA A 98 3.44 3.08 4.36
N PHE A 99 3.22 4.09 3.51
CA PHE A 99 2.77 3.87 2.15
C PHE A 99 3.80 3.07 1.34
N HIS A 100 5.07 3.45 1.42
CA HIS A 100 6.12 2.72 0.72
C HIS A 100 6.24 1.28 1.22
N ALA A 101 6.10 1.06 2.51
CA ALA A 101 6.12 -0.29 3.07
C ALA A 101 4.97 -1.14 2.50
N GLU A 102 3.79 -0.57 2.36
CA GLU A 102 2.66 -1.30 1.76
C GLU A 102 2.88 -1.56 0.28
N VAL A 103 3.47 -0.62 -0.45
CA VAL A 103 3.82 -0.81 -1.85
C VAL A 103 4.83 -1.95 -1.99
N GLU A 104 5.85 -1.99 -1.14
CA GLU A 104 6.83 -3.07 -1.14
C GLU A 104 6.19 -4.42 -0.84
N LYS A 105 5.28 -4.48 0.14
CA LYS A 105 4.55 -5.71 0.44
C LYS A 105 3.74 -6.18 -0.76
N LEU A 106 3.09 -5.26 -1.44
CA LEU A 106 2.32 -5.59 -2.64
C LEU A 106 3.23 -6.10 -3.74
N GLN A 107 4.36 -5.44 -3.97
CA GLN A 107 5.34 -5.87 -4.97
C GLN A 107 5.91 -7.24 -4.62
N ALA A 108 6.18 -7.50 -3.36
CA ALA A 108 6.66 -8.80 -2.91
C ALA A 108 5.62 -9.89 -3.17
N ARG A 109 4.35 -9.61 -2.94
CA ARG A 109 3.28 -10.55 -3.25
C ARG A 109 3.20 -10.84 -4.74
N VAL A 110 3.26 -9.79 -5.55
CA VAL A 110 3.23 -9.92 -7.00
C VAL A 110 4.46 -10.69 -7.48
N ALA A 111 5.62 -10.42 -6.92
CA ALA A 111 6.84 -11.13 -7.27
C ALA A 111 6.77 -12.61 -6.86
N ALA A 112 6.14 -12.91 -5.73
CA ALA A 112 5.97 -14.29 -5.28
C ALA A 112 5.03 -15.06 -6.20
N ILE A 113 4.04 -14.39 -6.76
CA ILE A 113 3.10 -15.01 -7.70
C ILE A 113 3.69 -15.03 -9.12
N ALA A 114 4.50 -14.05 -9.46
CA ALA A 114 5.05 -13.87 -10.79
C ALA A 114 5.85 -15.06 -11.33
N PRO A 115 6.62 -15.82 -10.54
CA PRO A 115 7.29 -17.00 -11.08
C PRO A 115 6.33 -18.02 -11.69
N THR A 116 5.14 -18.11 -11.13
CA THR A 116 4.12 -18.99 -11.66
C THR A 116 3.53 -18.44 -12.95
N GLN A 117 3.44 -17.11 -13.03
CA GLN A 117 2.89 -16.46 -14.22
C GLN A 117 3.93 -16.23 -15.31
N LYS A 118 5.21 -16.17 -14.93
CA LYS A 118 6.28 -15.98 -15.91
C LYS A 118 6.51 -17.21 -16.78
N GLN A 119 6.11 -18.38 -16.31
CA GLN A 119 6.06 -19.51 -17.19
C GLN A 119 4.92 -19.26 -18.16
N SER A 120 5.28 -18.82 -19.33
CA SER A 120 4.27 -18.55 -20.33
C SER A 120 3.49 -19.84 -20.58
N ILE A 121 2.22 -19.70 -20.75
CA ILE A 121 1.36 -20.83 -21.08
C ILE A 121 1.92 -21.65 -22.23
N PRO A 122 2.49 -21.04 -23.28
CA PRO A 122 3.11 -21.81 -24.35
C PRO A 122 4.24 -22.72 -23.90
N GLU A 123 5.05 -22.32 -22.94
CA GLU A 123 6.13 -23.20 -22.46
C GLU A 123 5.58 -24.41 -21.73
N GLN A 124 4.59 -24.22 -20.90
CA GLN A 124 3.97 -25.32 -20.18
C GLN A 124 3.32 -26.32 -21.14
N ILE A 125 2.68 -25.83 -22.18
CA ILE A 125 2.07 -26.67 -23.18
C ILE A 125 3.15 -27.45 -23.93
N ALA A 126 4.26 -26.82 -24.28
CA ALA A 126 5.35 -27.47 -24.97
C ALA A 126 5.97 -28.59 -24.13
N GLU A 127 6.16 -28.36 -22.83
CA GLU A 127 6.67 -29.41 -21.95
C GLU A 127 5.69 -30.56 -21.83
N GLY A 128 4.41 -30.23 -21.67
CA GLY A 128 3.38 -31.25 -21.60
C GLY A 128 3.31 -32.10 -22.86
N LYS A 129 3.46 -31.51 -24.03
CA LYS A 129 3.47 -32.24 -25.29
C LYS A 129 4.66 -33.18 -25.40
N LYS A 130 5.84 -32.71 -24.99
CA LYS A 130 7.02 -33.55 -25.02
C LYS A 130 6.87 -34.78 -24.13
N GLN A 131 6.35 -34.60 -22.94
CA GLN A 131 6.08 -35.73 -22.07
C GLN A 131 5.06 -36.66 -22.62
N ALA A 132 3.98 -36.15 -23.18
CA ALA A 132 2.95 -36.97 -23.76
C ALA A 132 3.48 -37.79 -24.95
N GLU A 133 4.33 -37.19 -25.77
CA GLU A 133 4.93 -37.91 -26.88
C GLU A 133 5.85 -39.02 -26.40
N LEU A 134 6.65 -38.78 -25.37
CA LEU A 134 7.53 -39.81 -24.83
C LEU A 134 6.74 -40.94 -24.22
N GLU A 135 5.69 -40.64 -23.51
CA GLU A 135 4.83 -41.68 -22.94
C GLU A 135 4.15 -42.51 -24.02
N ASN A 136 3.68 -41.86 -25.05
CA ASN A 136 3.04 -42.56 -26.14
C ASN A 136 4.02 -43.46 -26.90
N ALA A 137 5.26 -43.00 -27.06
CA ALA A 137 6.28 -43.81 -27.73
C ALA A 137 6.63 -45.05 -26.91
N ASN A 138 6.61 -44.98 -25.61
CA ASN A 138 6.90 -46.11 -24.74
C ASN A 138 5.71 -47.02 -24.51
N ARG A 139 4.53 -46.55 -24.78
CA ARG A 139 3.33 -47.32 -24.50
C ARG A 139 3.22 -48.44 -25.53
N PRO A 140 2.98 -49.72 -25.10
CA PRO A 140 2.72 -50.79 -26.02
C PRO A 140 1.47 -50.43 -26.82
N ASN A 141 1.50 -50.75 -28.06
CA ASN A 141 0.43 -50.42 -28.97
C ASN A 141 -0.85 -51.20 -28.61
N PRO A 142 -1.84 -50.58 -28.08
CA PRO A 142 -3.07 -51.30 -27.72
C PRO A 142 -3.90 -51.67 -28.95
N GLU A 143 -3.63 -51.05 -30.06
CA GLU A 143 -4.38 -51.31 -31.26
C GLU A 143 -4.25 -52.76 -31.74
N VAL A 144 -3.09 -53.32 -31.51
CA VAL A 144 -2.85 -54.70 -31.91
C VAL A 144 -3.80 -55.62 -31.17
N GLY A 145 -3.98 -55.38 -29.89
CA GLY A 145 -4.91 -56.17 -29.12
C GLY A 145 -6.35 -55.96 -29.52
N ASP A 146 -6.68 -54.77 -29.87
CA ASP A 146 -8.05 -54.47 -30.29
C ASP A 146 -8.42 -55.16 -31.58
N LYS A 147 -7.49 -55.16 -32.48
CA LYS A 147 -7.75 -55.81 -33.74
C LYS A 147 -7.94 -57.30 -33.61
N ASP A 148 -7.21 -57.87 -32.70
CA ASP A 148 -7.37 -59.28 -32.42
C ASP A 148 -8.72 -59.59 -31.84
N ARG A 149 -9.21 -58.74 -31.06
CA ARG A 149 -10.53 -58.93 -30.52
C ARG A 149 -11.60 -58.75 -31.50
N GLY A 150 -11.27 -57.96 -32.43
CA GLY A 150 -12.27 -57.61 -33.38
C GLY A 150 -12.74 -58.78 -34.10
N ARG A 151 -13.08 -59.43 -33.71
CA ARG A 151 -13.60 -60.25 -34.39
C ARG A 151 -14.15 -60.98 -34.14
#